data_8bbf6bddfb37408b515682ab9c8c50a9
#
_entry.id   8bbf6bddfb37408b515682ab9c8c50a9
#
_cell.length_a   1.000
_cell.length_b   1.000
_cell.length_c   1.000
_cell.angle_alpha   90.00
_cell.angle_beta   90.00
_cell.angle_gamma   90.00
#
_symmetry.space_group_name_H-M   'P 1'
#
loop_
_entity.id
_entity.type
_entity.pdbx_description
1 polymer ?
#
loop_
_entity_poly.entity_id
_entity_poly.type
_entity_poly.pdbx_seq_one_letter_code
_entity_poly.pdbx_strand_id
1 'polypeptide(L)'
;MGDNPLEGVKAIFLDLDGTIYLGGELIEGALEFLNRCEQQGIQKFFLSNNSSHSVDAYVKKLHKFGIQCTAEDVLLSTHDLLSWLSSNNVTETYLVGTEGMRSMLEARGISTKSKSPQYVVLGYDTEITYEKLETASILLHKGVPLVASHPDMVCPSPDGGLPDTGAYMVLFEATTGVRPEHICGKPNPGMILHKVKELGLQPQQCVMVGDRLYTDIEMANRAGVKGVLVLSGEATLEDLEQSPQKPDLVVNSVDEMLR
;
A
#
# COMPACT_ATOMS: atom_id res chain seq x y z
N MET A 1 26.37 23.53 2.78
CA MET A 1 24.94 23.74 2.56
C MET A 1 24.47 22.36 2.11
N GLY A 2 23.81 21.62 2.97
CA GLY A 2 23.23 20.34 2.58
C GLY A 2 22.07 20.64 1.62
N ASP A 3 22.05 19.98 0.47
CA ASP A 3 20.94 20.10 -0.48
C ASP A 3 19.66 19.69 0.26
N ASN A 4 18.66 20.59 0.23
CA ASN A 4 17.33 20.28 0.79
C ASN A 4 16.77 19.09 0.01
N PRO A 5 16.52 17.93 0.65
CA PRO A 5 16.07 16.72 -0.05
C PRO A 5 14.71 16.90 -0.75
N LEU A 6 13.96 17.92 -0.35
CA LEU A 6 12.66 18.27 -0.91
C LEU A 6 12.71 19.44 -1.91
N GLU A 7 13.90 19.90 -2.31
CA GLU A 7 14.00 20.92 -3.35
C GLU A 7 13.39 20.43 -4.67
N GLY A 8 12.44 21.22 -5.20
CA GLY A 8 11.72 20.87 -6.44
C GLY A 8 10.63 19.81 -6.29
N VAL A 9 10.42 19.26 -5.10
CA VAL A 9 9.35 18.29 -4.82
C VAL A 9 7.98 18.96 -4.88
N LYS A 10 7.02 18.31 -5.54
CA LYS A 10 5.64 18.74 -5.70
C LYS A 10 4.65 17.80 -5.03
N ALA A 11 5.00 16.52 -4.92
CA ALA A 11 4.18 15.51 -4.27
C ALA A 11 5.04 14.61 -3.39
N ILE A 12 4.51 14.26 -2.22
CA ILE A 12 5.11 13.33 -1.29
C ILE A 12 4.14 12.19 -1.02
N PHE A 13 4.65 10.98 -1.15
CA PHE A 13 3.94 9.73 -0.87
C PHE A 13 4.46 9.19 0.46
N LEU A 14 3.58 8.98 1.40
CA LEU A 14 3.91 8.67 2.79
C LEU A 14 3.35 7.30 3.16
N ASP A 15 4.20 6.37 3.53
CA ASP A 15 3.72 5.23 4.29
C ASP A 15 3.10 5.69 5.61
N LEU A 16 2.35 4.82 6.26
CA LEU A 16 1.58 5.17 7.46
C LEU A 16 2.19 4.56 8.74
N ASP A 17 2.14 3.23 8.86
CA ASP A 17 2.61 2.54 10.06
C ASP A 17 4.14 2.54 10.11
N GLY A 18 4.73 3.10 11.16
CA GLY A 18 6.19 3.28 11.27
C GLY A 18 6.72 4.58 10.68
N THR A 19 5.90 5.30 9.89
CA THR A 19 6.30 6.55 9.21
C THR A 19 5.57 7.77 9.75
N ILE A 20 4.24 7.72 9.87
CA ILE A 20 3.40 8.81 10.37
C ILE A 20 2.89 8.51 11.79
N TYR A 21 2.54 7.29 12.06
CA TYR A 21 2.14 6.79 13.36
C TYR A 21 2.69 5.39 13.62
N LEU A 22 2.78 4.99 14.89
CA LEU A 22 3.18 3.65 15.29
C LEU A 22 2.38 3.24 16.52
N GLY A 23 1.85 2.01 16.54
CA GLY A 23 1.11 1.49 17.69
C GLY A 23 -0.12 2.30 18.11
N GLY A 24 -0.69 3.11 17.21
CA GLY A 24 -1.86 3.95 17.48
C GLY A 24 -1.54 5.36 17.98
N GLU A 25 -0.26 5.75 18.03
CA GLU A 25 0.21 7.08 18.40
C GLU A 25 0.96 7.74 17.23
N LEU A 26 0.84 9.08 17.10
CA LEU A 26 1.63 9.81 16.10
C LEU A 26 3.12 9.75 16.44
N ILE A 27 3.94 9.63 15.41
CA ILE A 27 5.38 9.86 15.52
C ILE A 27 5.61 11.35 15.78
N GLU A 28 6.51 11.63 16.72
CA GLU A 28 6.85 13.00 17.10
C GLU A 28 7.25 13.84 15.88
N GLY A 29 6.69 15.04 15.78
CA GLY A 29 6.94 15.96 14.67
C GLY A 29 6.17 15.65 13.36
N ALA A 30 5.40 14.56 13.28
CA ALA A 30 4.68 14.20 12.05
C ALA A 30 3.65 15.27 11.63
N LEU A 31 2.89 15.83 12.59
CA LEU A 31 1.92 16.89 12.26
C LEU A 31 2.62 18.17 11.78
N GLU A 32 3.71 18.57 12.42
CA GLU A 32 4.51 19.71 12.04
C GLU A 32 5.09 19.54 10.65
N PHE A 33 5.58 18.36 10.33
CA PHE A 33 6.06 18.01 8.99
C PHE A 33 4.95 18.13 7.94
N LEU A 34 3.77 17.54 8.17
CA LEU A 34 2.64 17.62 7.25
C LEU A 34 2.16 19.06 7.03
N ASN A 35 2.14 19.89 8.08
CA ASN A 35 1.81 21.30 7.98
C ASN A 35 2.85 22.09 7.17
N ARG A 36 4.15 21.78 7.31
CA ARG A 36 5.20 22.40 6.51
C ARG A 36 5.11 22.01 5.03
N CYS A 37 4.78 20.76 4.72
CA CYS A 37 4.49 20.34 3.35
C CYS A 37 3.39 21.21 2.72
N GLU A 38 2.31 21.42 3.45
CA GLU A 38 1.18 22.25 3.00
C GLU A 38 1.59 23.72 2.77
N GLN A 39 2.34 24.31 3.71
CA GLN A 39 2.87 25.67 3.59
C GLN A 39 3.78 25.84 2.38
N GLN A 40 4.50 24.79 1.99
CA GLN A 40 5.38 24.77 0.80
C GLN A 40 4.65 24.37 -0.49
N GLY A 41 3.35 24.11 -0.43
CA GLY A 41 2.56 23.69 -1.58
C GLY A 41 2.88 22.28 -2.08
N ILE A 42 3.42 21.41 -1.20
CA ILE A 42 3.70 20.01 -1.49
C ILE A 42 2.43 19.20 -1.23
N GLN A 43 1.94 18.50 -2.24
CA GLN A 43 0.78 17.61 -2.10
C GLN A 43 1.18 16.34 -1.32
N LYS A 44 0.33 15.91 -0.41
CA LYS A 44 0.57 14.78 0.49
C LYS A 44 -0.35 13.62 0.15
N PHE A 45 0.19 12.42 -0.04
CA PHE A 45 -0.57 11.20 -0.28
C PHE A 45 -0.14 10.13 0.72
N PHE A 46 -1.13 9.49 1.36
CA PHE A 46 -0.95 8.47 2.38
C PHE A 46 -1.13 7.09 1.76
N LEU A 47 -0.09 6.27 1.80
CA LEU A 47 -0.06 4.95 1.16
C LEU A 47 -0.17 3.82 2.18
N SER A 48 -1.00 2.81 1.89
CA SER A 48 -1.05 1.58 2.67
C SER A 48 -1.28 0.36 1.79
N ASN A 49 -0.57 -0.73 2.08
CA ASN A 49 -0.84 -2.02 1.49
C ASN A 49 -2.10 -2.68 2.05
N ASN A 50 -2.51 -2.28 3.26
CA ASN A 50 -3.65 -2.91 3.92
C ASN A 50 -4.95 -2.71 3.13
N SER A 51 -5.44 -3.79 2.55
CA SER A 51 -6.68 -3.84 1.76
C SER A 51 -7.92 -4.22 2.58
N SER A 52 -7.79 -4.43 3.91
CA SER A 52 -8.91 -4.84 4.74
C SER A 52 -9.92 -3.74 5.04
N HIS A 53 -9.52 -2.48 4.88
CA HIS A 53 -10.33 -1.31 5.19
C HIS A 53 -10.65 -0.49 3.94
N SER A 54 -11.79 0.22 4.01
CA SER A 54 -12.15 1.23 2.99
C SER A 54 -11.33 2.52 3.17
N VAL A 55 -11.29 3.34 2.13
CA VAL A 55 -10.68 4.68 2.16
C VAL A 55 -11.26 5.53 3.30
N ASP A 56 -12.58 5.51 3.49
CA ASP A 56 -13.25 6.28 4.55
C ASP A 56 -12.79 5.90 5.96
N ALA A 57 -12.45 4.63 6.18
CA ALA A 57 -11.91 4.18 7.46
C ALA A 57 -10.53 4.80 7.73
N TYR A 58 -9.68 4.88 6.70
CA TYR A 58 -8.37 5.54 6.79
C TYR A 58 -8.50 7.05 6.98
N VAL A 59 -9.36 7.73 6.24
CA VAL A 59 -9.63 9.16 6.42
C VAL A 59 -10.06 9.44 7.86
N LYS A 60 -11.01 8.65 8.40
CA LYS A 60 -11.44 8.78 9.80
C LYS A 60 -10.30 8.52 10.79
N LYS A 61 -9.42 7.54 10.52
CA LYS A 61 -8.25 7.26 11.37
C LYS A 61 -7.28 8.44 11.36
N LEU A 62 -6.95 8.98 10.19
CA LEU A 62 -6.06 10.13 10.05
C LEU A 62 -6.63 11.40 10.72
N HIS A 63 -7.94 11.65 10.57
CA HIS A 63 -8.62 12.76 11.26
C HIS A 63 -8.55 12.65 12.79
N LYS A 64 -8.61 11.43 13.37
CA LYS A 64 -8.42 11.24 14.82
C LYS A 64 -7.04 11.66 15.31
N PHE A 65 -6.03 11.57 14.45
CA PHE A 65 -4.68 12.07 14.69
C PHE A 65 -4.53 13.57 14.43
N GLY A 66 -5.58 14.28 14.01
CA GLY A 66 -5.53 15.70 13.65
C GLY A 66 -5.01 15.97 12.24
N ILE A 67 -4.77 14.93 11.45
CA ILE A 67 -4.28 15.06 10.07
C ILE A 67 -5.45 15.39 9.15
N GLN A 68 -5.40 16.55 8.48
CA GLN A 68 -6.39 16.93 7.49
C GLN A 68 -6.09 16.24 6.15
N CYS A 69 -7.06 15.43 5.68
CA CYS A 69 -6.97 14.74 4.40
C CYS A 69 -8.38 14.42 3.86
N THR A 70 -8.44 14.14 2.58
CA THR A 70 -9.65 13.68 1.87
C THR A 70 -9.45 12.26 1.37
N ALA A 71 -10.49 11.68 0.78
CA ALA A 71 -10.40 10.35 0.16
C ALA A 71 -9.40 10.30 -1.02
N GLU A 72 -9.15 11.44 -1.68
CA GLU A 72 -8.22 11.54 -2.81
C GLU A 72 -6.75 11.50 -2.38
N ASP A 73 -6.49 11.78 -1.09
CA ASP A 73 -5.15 11.77 -0.49
C ASP A 73 -4.75 10.38 0.02
N VAL A 74 -5.69 9.42 0.07
CA VAL A 74 -5.44 8.07 0.60
C VAL A 74 -5.36 7.05 -0.54
N LEU A 75 -4.21 6.41 -0.67
CA LEU A 75 -3.91 5.42 -1.71
C LEU A 75 -3.72 4.04 -1.07
N LEU A 76 -4.65 3.14 -1.31
CA LEU A 76 -4.59 1.76 -0.84
C LEU A 76 -4.15 0.83 -1.97
N SER A 77 -3.57 -0.32 -1.63
CA SER A 77 -3.26 -1.37 -2.61
C SER A 77 -4.50 -1.79 -3.42
N THR A 78 -5.70 -1.64 -2.87
CA THR A 78 -6.96 -1.84 -3.58
C THR A 78 -7.13 -0.89 -4.78
N HIS A 79 -6.58 0.34 -4.75
CA HIS A 79 -6.62 1.25 -5.91
C HIS A 79 -5.73 0.75 -7.05
N ASP A 80 -4.56 0.21 -6.73
CA ASP A 80 -3.68 -0.40 -7.71
C ASP A 80 -4.34 -1.63 -8.34
N LEU A 81 -4.95 -2.48 -7.52
CA LEU A 81 -5.75 -3.61 -7.99
C LEU A 81 -6.90 -3.18 -8.90
N LEU A 82 -7.68 -2.16 -8.54
CA LEU A 82 -8.77 -1.63 -9.36
C LEU A 82 -8.26 -1.13 -10.72
N SER A 83 -7.12 -0.45 -10.73
CA SER A 83 -6.48 0.04 -11.95
C SER A 83 -6.02 -1.14 -12.83
N TRP A 84 -5.45 -2.17 -12.23
CA TRP A 84 -5.04 -3.37 -12.93
C TRP A 84 -6.23 -4.14 -13.51
N LEU A 85 -7.28 -4.36 -12.72
CA LEU A 85 -8.51 -5.02 -13.17
C LEU A 85 -9.15 -4.27 -14.35
N SER A 86 -9.24 -2.94 -14.25
CA SER A 86 -9.76 -2.10 -15.33
C SER A 86 -8.92 -2.19 -16.60
N SER A 87 -7.60 -2.15 -16.48
CA SER A 87 -6.67 -2.23 -17.62
C SER A 87 -6.73 -3.58 -18.33
N ASN A 88 -7.15 -4.64 -17.62
CA ASN A 88 -7.32 -5.99 -18.16
C ASN A 88 -8.79 -6.31 -18.52
N ASN A 89 -9.70 -5.32 -18.48
CA ASN A 89 -11.14 -5.49 -18.76
C ASN A 89 -11.80 -6.57 -17.87
N VAL A 90 -11.39 -6.67 -16.61
CA VAL A 90 -11.93 -7.62 -15.64
C VAL A 90 -13.11 -6.97 -14.91
N THR A 91 -14.29 -7.57 -15.05
CA THR A 91 -15.55 -7.12 -14.41
C THR A 91 -16.20 -8.21 -13.55
N GLU A 92 -15.81 -9.45 -13.75
CA GLU A 92 -16.37 -10.61 -13.05
C GLU A 92 -15.29 -11.28 -12.19
N THR A 93 -15.41 -11.19 -10.87
CA THR A 93 -14.43 -11.73 -9.93
C THR A 93 -15.11 -12.56 -8.83
N TYR A 94 -14.30 -13.41 -8.18
CA TYR A 94 -14.62 -13.99 -6.89
C TYR A 94 -13.65 -13.41 -5.86
N LEU A 95 -14.17 -12.68 -4.88
CA LEU A 95 -13.36 -11.97 -3.88
C LEU A 95 -13.18 -12.80 -2.61
N VAL A 96 -11.93 -13.04 -2.24
CA VAL A 96 -11.49 -13.38 -0.88
C VAL A 96 -10.96 -12.09 -0.25
N GLY A 97 -11.82 -11.39 0.45
CA GLY A 97 -11.56 -10.06 1.01
C GLY A 97 -12.71 -9.60 1.89
N THR A 98 -12.50 -8.47 2.57
CA THR A 98 -13.47 -7.87 3.49
C THR A 98 -14.62 -7.17 2.76
N GLU A 99 -15.67 -6.82 3.52
CA GLU A 99 -16.76 -5.97 3.03
C GLU A 99 -16.27 -4.58 2.58
N GLY A 100 -15.25 -4.03 3.27
CA GLY A 100 -14.64 -2.77 2.87
C GLY A 100 -14.00 -2.83 1.49
N MET A 101 -13.25 -3.89 1.21
CA MET A 101 -12.66 -4.12 -0.12
C MET A 101 -13.74 -4.38 -1.18
N ARG A 102 -14.77 -5.20 -0.83
CA ARG A 102 -15.92 -5.47 -1.71
C ARG A 102 -16.57 -4.19 -2.19
N SER A 103 -16.91 -3.31 -1.25
CA SER A 103 -17.58 -2.03 -1.57
C SER A 103 -16.77 -1.18 -2.55
N MET A 104 -15.44 -1.20 -2.47
CA MET A 104 -14.58 -0.47 -3.41
C MET A 104 -14.61 -1.08 -4.82
N LEU A 105 -14.62 -2.41 -4.95
CA LEU A 105 -14.71 -3.10 -6.24
C LEU A 105 -16.09 -2.88 -6.88
N GLU A 106 -17.16 -3.08 -6.13
CA GLU A 106 -18.54 -2.96 -6.60
C GLU A 106 -18.89 -1.52 -7.01
N ALA A 107 -18.34 -0.51 -6.32
CA ALA A 107 -18.46 0.90 -6.72
C ALA A 107 -17.84 1.20 -8.10
N ARG A 108 -16.95 0.34 -8.58
CA ARG A 108 -16.36 0.40 -9.93
C ARG A 108 -17.01 -0.56 -10.92
N GLY A 109 -18.17 -1.13 -10.57
CA GLY A 109 -18.92 -2.07 -11.42
C GLY A 109 -18.30 -3.46 -11.54
N ILE A 110 -17.41 -3.84 -10.63
CA ILE A 110 -16.76 -5.17 -10.60
C ILE A 110 -17.57 -6.08 -9.69
N SER A 111 -18.11 -7.17 -10.24
CA SER A 111 -18.78 -8.23 -9.49
C SER A 111 -17.78 -8.98 -8.62
N THR A 112 -18.14 -9.23 -7.36
CA THR A 112 -17.26 -9.85 -6.36
C THR A 112 -17.68 -11.26 -5.94
N LYS A 113 -18.82 -11.75 -6.47
CA LYS A 113 -19.40 -13.07 -6.20
C LYS A 113 -19.82 -13.80 -7.47
N SER A 114 -19.10 -13.60 -8.56
CA SER A 114 -19.41 -14.24 -9.83
C SER A 114 -19.33 -15.76 -9.74
N LYS A 115 -20.26 -16.44 -10.38
CA LYS A 115 -20.24 -17.91 -10.54
C LYS A 115 -19.29 -18.37 -11.65
N SER A 116 -18.89 -17.44 -12.53
CA SER A 116 -17.95 -17.69 -13.63
C SER A 116 -16.92 -16.54 -13.67
N PRO A 117 -16.11 -16.38 -12.62
CA PRO A 117 -15.21 -15.25 -12.50
C PRO A 117 -14.06 -15.36 -13.50
N GLN A 118 -13.60 -14.20 -13.98
CA GLN A 118 -12.38 -14.08 -14.77
C GLN A 118 -11.13 -14.25 -13.88
N TYR A 119 -11.24 -13.81 -12.61
CA TYR A 119 -10.17 -13.92 -11.60
C TYR A 119 -10.74 -14.21 -10.22
N VAL A 120 -9.99 -15.00 -9.44
CA VAL A 120 -10.05 -14.95 -7.99
C VAL A 120 -9.24 -13.76 -7.53
N VAL A 121 -9.83 -12.87 -6.76
CA VAL A 121 -9.17 -11.69 -6.18
C VAL A 121 -8.91 -11.95 -4.71
N LEU A 122 -7.66 -11.79 -4.30
CA LEU A 122 -7.22 -12.01 -2.92
C LEU A 122 -6.76 -10.70 -2.28
N GLY A 123 -7.35 -10.36 -1.15
CA GLY A 123 -6.94 -9.27 -0.29
C GLY A 123 -6.66 -9.72 1.13
N TYR A 124 -6.30 -8.76 2.00
CA TYR A 124 -6.22 -8.98 3.44
C TYR A 124 -7.62 -9.16 4.00
N ASP A 125 -8.03 -10.41 4.16
CA ASP A 125 -9.38 -10.77 4.58
C ASP A 125 -9.44 -11.09 6.08
N THR A 126 -9.74 -10.08 6.88
CA THR A 126 -9.98 -10.23 8.33
C THR A 126 -11.37 -10.82 8.65
N GLU A 127 -12.18 -11.06 7.61
CA GLU A 127 -13.52 -11.68 7.68
C GLU A 127 -13.52 -13.07 7.03
N ILE A 128 -12.35 -13.73 6.96
CA ILE A 128 -12.17 -14.98 6.23
C ILE A 128 -13.04 -16.09 6.82
N THR A 129 -13.67 -16.88 5.94
CA THR A 129 -14.43 -18.06 6.29
C THR A 129 -13.95 -19.25 5.50
N TYR A 130 -14.21 -20.48 6.00
CA TYR A 130 -13.88 -21.68 5.25
C TYR A 130 -14.60 -21.74 3.90
N GLU A 131 -15.83 -21.26 3.82
CA GLU A 131 -16.60 -21.16 2.57
C GLU A 131 -15.90 -20.31 1.50
N LYS A 132 -15.32 -19.15 1.90
CA LYS A 132 -14.51 -18.33 0.98
C LYS A 132 -13.30 -19.10 0.46
N LEU A 133 -12.58 -19.79 1.37
CA LEU A 133 -11.39 -20.58 1.01
C LEU A 133 -11.75 -21.76 0.11
N GLU A 134 -12.82 -22.52 0.44
CA GLU A 134 -13.30 -23.64 -0.34
C GLU A 134 -13.67 -23.23 -1.75
N THR A 135 -14.51 -22.20 -1.88
CA THR A 135 -14.96 -21.70 -3.19
C THR A 135 -13.80 -21.21 -4.03
N ALA A 136 -12.88 -20.40 -3.45
CA ALA A 136 -11.71 -19.93 -4.16
C ALA A 136 -10.82 -21.10 -4.61
N SER A 137 -10.56 -22.09 -3.75
CA SER A 137 -9.76 -23.28 -4.10
C SER A 137 -10.38 -24.07 -5.25
N ILE A 138 -11.72 -24.27 -5.24
CA ILE A 138 -12.43 -24.94 -6.34
C ILE A 138 -12.29 -24.17 -7.65
N LEU A 139 -12.38 -22.83 -7.62
CA LEU A 139 -12.21 -21.98 -8.81
C LEU A 139 -10.77 -22.07 -9.35
N LEU A 140 -9.77 -22.01 -8.48
CA LEU A 140 -8.35 -22.13 -8.84
C LEU A 140 -8.05 -23.50 -9.46
N HIS A 141 -8.58 -24.60 -8.90
CA HIS A 141 -8.47 -25.95 -9.51
C HIS A 141 -9.14 -26.04 -10.88
N LYS A 142 -10.16 -25.23 -11.16
CA LYS A 142 -10.81 -25.15 -12.48
C LYS A 142 -10.04 -24.27 -13.47
N GLY A 143 -8.88 -23.72 -13.09
CA GLY A 143 -8.03 -22.90 -13.94
C GLY A 143 -8.37 -21.42 -13.94
N VAL A 144 -9.21 -20.93 -13.00
CA VAL A 144 -9.42 -19.50 -12.81
C VAL A 144 -8.14 -18.90 -12.23
N PRO A 145 -7.54 -17.86 -12.85
CA PRO A 145 -6.31 -17.27 -12.35
C PRO A 145 -6.53 -16.47 -11.06
N LEU A 146 -5.43 -16.27 -10.31
CA LEU A 146 -5.38 -15.52 -9.05
C LEU A 146 -4.68 -14.18 -9.24
N VAL A 147 -5.23 -13.12 -8.66
CA VAL A 147 -4.59 -11.81 -8.48
C VAL A 147 -4.66 -11.39 -7.02
N ALA A 148 -3.58 -10.79 -6.48
CA ALA A 148 -3.51 -10.37 -5.09
C ALA A 148 -3.34 -8.85 -4.96
N SER A 149 -3.91 -8.29 -3.89
CA SER A 149 -3.86 -6.85 -3.60
C SER A 149 -2.47 -6.36 -3.15
N HIS A 150 -1.68 -7.23 -2.50
CA HIS A 150 -0.32 -6.93 -2.03
C HIS A 150 0.38 -8.21 -1.55
N PRO A 151 1.72 -8.18 -1.38
CA PRO A 151 2.49 -9.37 -1.04
C PRO A 151 2.71 -9.60 0.45
N ASP A 152 2.28 -8.71 1.36
CA ASP A 152 2.67 -8.73 2.76
C ASP A 152 2.27 -10.05 3.43
N MET A 153 3.24 -10.73 4.03
CA MET A 153 3.03 -12.01 4.71
C MET A 153 2.36 -11.84 6.07
N VAL A 154 2.65 -10.72 6.72
CA VAL A 154 2.31 -10.45 8.12
C VAL A 154 1.80 -9.03 8.26
N CYS A 155 0.65 -8.88 8.92
CA CYS A 155 0.20 -7.60 9.44
C CYS A 155 0.73 -7.46 10.88
N PRO A 156 1.52 -6.41 11.19
CA PRO A 156 2.01 -6.16 12.54
C PRO A 156 0.88 -5.96 13.55
N SER A 157 1.02 -6.54 14.74
CA SER A 157 0.15 -6.27 15.87
C SER A 157 0.94 -6.29 17.19
N PRO A 158 0.46 -5.64 18.26
CA PRO A 158 1.13 -5.65 19.57
C PRO A 158 1.33 -7.05 20.16
N ASP A 159 0.44 -7.98 19.83
CA ASP A 159 0.45 -9.35 20.34
C ASP A 159 1.19 -10.34 19.42
N GLY A 160 1.85 -9.84 18.37
CA GLY A 160 2.57 -10.63 17.36
C GLY A 160 2.00 -10.46 15.96
N GLY A 161 2.68 -11.00 14.97
CA GLY A 161 2.26 -10.90 13.57
C GLY A 161 1.00 -11.69 13.26
N LEU A 162 0.06 -11.08 12.54
CA LEU A 162 -1.17 -11.70 12.06
C LEU A 162 -1.02 -12.12 10.59
N PRO A 163 -1.67 -13.23 10.15
CA PRO A 163 -1.63 -13.63 8.74
C PRO A 163 -2.20 -12.54 7.83
N ASP A 164 -1.45 -12.16 6.81
CA ASP A 164 -1.88 -11.19 5.81
C ASP A 164 -2.00 -11.84 4.43
N THR A 165 -2.24 -11.10 3.38
CA THR A 165 -2.50 -11.56 2.00
C THR A 165 -1.45 -12.55 1.51
N GLY A 166 -0.17 -12.30 1.82
CA GLY A 166 0.93 -13.21 1.47
C GLY A 166 0.80 -14.59 2.11
N ALA A 167 0.36 -14.67 3.36
CA ALA A 167 0.10 -15.94 4.02
C ALA A 167 -1.05 -16.71 3.35
N TYR A 168 -2.08 -16.01 2.90
CA TYR A 168 -3.17 -16.63 2.13
C TYR A 168 -2.72 -17.07 0.74
N MET A 169 -1.78 -16.36 0.10
CA MET A 169 -1.18 -16.83 -1.16
C MET A 169 -0.46 -18.17 -0.97
N VAL A 170 0.31 -18.31 0.12
CA VAL A 170 0.98 -19.58 0.47
C VAL A 170 -0.03 -20.70 0.73
N LEU A 171 -1.15 -20.40 1.41
CA LEU A 171 -2.23 -21.35 1.63
C LEU A 171 -2.80 -21.86 0.30
N PHE A 172 -3.14 -20.97 -0.64
CA PHE A 172 -3.68 -21.34 -1.94
C PHE A 172 -2.65 -22.08 -2.81
N GLU A 173 -1.37 -21.64 -2.79
CA GLU A 173 -0.32 -22.37 -3.49
C GLU A 173 -0.17 -23.81 -2.95
N ALA A 174 -0.14 -23.98 -1.63
CA ALA A 174 -0.02 -25.30 -1.00
C ALA A 174 -1.21 -26.23 -1.30
N THR A 175 -2.42 -25.68 -1.47
CA THR A 175 -3.64 -26.46 -1.69
C THR A 175 -3.96 -26.67 -3.17
N THR A 176 -3.61 -25.74 -4.06
CA THR A 176 -4.03 -25.77 -5.47
C THR A 176 -2.88 -25.76 -6.44
N GLY A 177 -1.65 -25.45 -6.00
CA GLY A 177 -0.49 -25.22 -6.87
C GLY A 177 -0.51 -23.88 -7.61
N VAL A 178 -1.54 -23.04 -7.39
CA VAL A 178 -1.71 -21.76 -8.11
C VAL A 178 -1.04 -20.63 -7.35
N ARG A 179 -0.26 -19.83 -8.08
CA ARG A 179 0.33 -18.55 -7.63
C ARG A 179 -0.38 -17.39 -8.31
N PRO A 180 -0.41 -16.20 -7.68
CA PRO A 180 -0.93 -15.02 -8.35
C PRO A 180 -0.19 -14.74 -9.67
N GLU A 181 -0.96 -14.47 -10.74
CA GLU A 181 -0.41 -13.96 -12.00
C GLU A 181 0.08 -12.51 -11.86
N HIS A 182 -0.54 -11.76 -10.96
CA HIS A 182 -0.16 -10.39 -10.64
C HIS A 182 -0.37 -10.12 -9.15
N ILE A 183 0.54 -9.34 -8.59
CA ILE A 183 0.46 -8.84 -7.21
C ILE A 183 0.56 -7.32 -7.27
N CYS A 184 -0.46 -6.64 -6.73
CA CYS A 184 -0.53 -5.17 -6.64
C CYS A 184 0.15 -4.65 -5.36
N GLY A 185 0.05 -3.35 -5.13
CA GLY A 185 0.58 -2.73 -3.92
C GLY A 185 2.11 -2.69 -3.83
N LYS A 186 2.64 -2.09 -2.76
CA LYS A 186 4.09 -2.00 -2.51
C LYS A 186 4.72 -3.40 -2.44
N PRO A 187 5.85 -3.66 -3.08
CA PRO A 187 6.79 -2.74 -3.73
C PRO A 187 6.47 -2.42 -5.22
N ASN A 188 5.30 -2.83 -5.75
CA ASN A 188 4.94 -2.48 -7.12
C ASN A 188 4.60 -0.98 -7.20
N PRO A 189 5.06 -0.28 -8.25
CA PRO A 189 5.01 1.19 -8.29
C PRO A 189 3.65 1.74 -8.72
N GLY A 190 2.63 0.89 -8.96
CA GLY A 190 1.36 1.27 -9.57
C GLY A 190 0.66 2.43 -8.86
N MET A 191 0.55 2.40 -7.53
CA MET A 191 -0.09 3.48 -6.76
C MET A 191 0.59 4.85 -7.01
N ILE A 192 1.93 4.89 -6.99
CA ILE A 192 2.68 6.13 -7.25
C ILE A 192 2.53 6.56 -8.72
N LEU A 193 2.80 5.65 -9.66
CA LEU A 193 2.81 5.99 -11.09
C LEU A 193 1.45 6.45 -11.61
N HIS A 194 0.35 5.84 -11.13
CA HIS A 194 -1.00 6.29 -11.47
C HIS A 194 -1.26 7.72 -10.96
N LYS A 195 -0.90 8.02 -9.71
CA LYS A 195 -1.11 9.34 -9.12
C LYS A 195 -0.19 10.39 -9.76
N VAL A 196 1.07 10.07 -10.01
CA VAL A 196 2.02 10.97 -10.71
C VAL A 196 1.49 11.35 -12.10
N LYS A 197 0.95 10.38 -12.85
CA LYS A 197 0.34 10.61 -14.15
C LYS A 197 -0.92 11.48 -14.04
N GLU A 198 -1.79 11.22 -13.07
CA GLU A 198 -3.00 12.00 -12.79
C GLU A 198 -2.67 13.47 -12.50
N LEU A 199 -1.63 13.71 -11.72
CA LEU A 199 -1.16 15.05 -11.36
C LEU A 199 -0.38 15.75 -12.48
N GLY A 200 -0.03 15.06 -13.56
CA GLY A 200 0.82 15.60 -14.64
C GLY A 200 2.25 15.90 -14.20
N LEU A 201 2.74 15.23 -13.15
CA LEU A 201 4.09 15.42 -12.61
C LEU A 201 5.10 14.48 -13.27
N GLN A 202 6.39 14.81 -13.09
CA GLN A 202 7.50 13.91 -13.39
C GLN A 202 7.93 13.16 -12.13
N PRO A 203 8.41 11.89 -12.22
CA PRO A 203 8.87 11.14 -11.05
C PRO A 203 9.88 11.90 -10.18
N GLN A 204 10.78 12.69 -10.78
CA GLN A 204 11.81 13.46 -10.08
C GLN A 204 11.23 14.60 -9.22
N GLN A 205 9.96 14.95 -9.41
CA GLN A 205 9.22 15.92 -8.59
C GLN A 205 8.50 15.25 -7.42
N CYS A 206 8.71 13.95 -7.23
CA CYS A 206 8.00 13.14 -6.26
C CYS A 206 8.97 12.42 -5.31
N VAL A 207 8.52 12.20 -4.07
CA VAL A 207 9.27 11.49 -3.04
C VAL A 207 8.36 10.42 -2.43
N MET A 208 8.89 9.21 -2.22
CA MET A 208 8.29 8.18 -1.37
C MET A 208 9.04 8.16 -0.04
N VAL A 209 8.31 8.20 1.05
CA VAL A 209 8.83 8.12 2.42
C VAL A 209 8.24 6.90 3.09
N GLY A 210 9.08 6.07 3.66
CA GLY A 210 8.63 4.87 4.37
C GLY A 210 9.71 4.30 5.26
N ASP A 211 9.32 3.35 6.08
CA ASP A 211 10.18 2.71 7.08
C ASP A 211 10.70 1.33 6.65
N ARG A 212 10.27 0.81 5.48
CA ARG A 212 10.63 -0.53 5.02
C ARG A 212 11.43 -0.49 3.73
N LEU A 213 12.59 -1.15 3.75
CA LEU A 213 13.48 -1.23 2.59
C LEU A 213 12.85 -2.01 1.43
N TYR A 214 12.29 -3.18 1.72
CA TYR A 214 11.80 -4.13 0.72
C TYR A 214 10.41 -3.78 0.14
N THR A 215 9.69 -2.83 0.72
CA THR A 215 8.40 -2.32 0.19
C THR A 215 8.52 -0.87 -0.27
N ASP A 216 8.79 0.06 0.64
CA ASP A 216 8.71 1.50 0.37
C ASP A 216 9.87 2.00 -0.47
N ILE A 217 11.10 1.65 -0.08
CA ILE A 217 12.29 2.06 -0.83
C ILE A 217 12.37 1.32 -2.16
N GLU A 218 12.02 0.04 -2.17
CA GLU A 218 11.91 -0.71 -3.42
C GLU A 218 10.86 -0.12 -4.36
N MET A 219 9.70 0.30 -3.83
CA MET A 219 8.66 0.99 -4.61
C MET A 219 9.17 2.31 -5.19
N ALA A 220 9.89 3.11 -4.39
CA ALA A 220 10.51 4.35 -4.85
C ALA A 220 11.48 4.09 -6.02
N ASN A 221 12.36 3.11 -5.85
CA ASN A 221 13.34 2.72 -6.87
C ASN A 221 12.66 2.28 -8.17
N ARG A 222 11.62 1.45 -8.09
CA ARG A 222 10.85 0.98 -9.25
C ARG A 222 10.03 2.09 -9.91
N ALA A 223 9.54 3.06 -9.13
CA ALA A 223 8.79 4.20 -9.66
C ALA A 223 9.70 5.30 -10.25
N GLY A 224 11.00 5.26 -9.96
CA GLY A 224 11.95 6.31 -10.36
C GLY A 224 11.73 7.63 -9.61
N VAL A 225 11.11 7.58 -8.41
CA VAL A 225 10.97 8.72 -7.50
C VAL A 225 12.05 8.67 -6.43
N LYS A 226 12.31 9.79 -5.74
CA LYS A 226 13.23 9.79 -4.60
C LYS A 226 12.70 8.93 -3.48
N GLY A 227 13.56 8.09 -2.88
CA GLY A 227 13.23 7.25 -1.73
C GLY A 227 13.85 7.79 -0.45
N VAL A 228 13.03 8.05 0.56
CA VAL A 228 13.49 8.46 1.90
C VAL A 228 13.13 7.37 2.90
N LEU A 229 14.16 6.80 3.55
CA LEU A 229 13.99 5.85 4.63
C LEU A 229 13.89 6.61 5.96
N VAL A 230 12.84 6.34 6.72
CA VAL A 230 12.73 6.76 8.13
C VAL A 230 13.08 5.58 9.04
N LEU A 231 13.79 5.86 10.13
CA LEU A 231 14.18 4.85 11.14
C LEU A 231 13.22 4.80 12.32
N SER A 232 12.05 5.42 12.19
CA SER A 232 11.00 5.45 13.22
C SER A 232 10.13 4.18 13.25
N GLY A 233 10.33 3.27 12.31
CA GLY A 233 9.55 2.04 12.17
C GLY A 233 10.40 0.77 12.16
N GLU A 234 10.28 -0.04 11.10
CA GLU A 234 10.83 -1.40 11.04
C GLU A 234 12.34 -1.44 10.75
N ALA A 235 12.80 -0.68 9.74
CA ALA A 235 14.18 -0.79 9.29
C ALA A 235 15.17 -0.18 10.26
N THR A 236 16.33 -0.87 10.40
CA THR A 236 17.49 -0.39 11.15
C THR A 236 18.64 -0.01 10.22
N LEU A 237 19.67 0.65 10.76
CA LEU A 237 20.91 0.92 10.01
C LEU A 237 21.63 -0.37 9.59
N GLU A 238 21.55 -1.43 10.40
CA GLU A 238 22.14 -2.73 10.08
C GLU A 238 21.42 -3.38 8.88
N ASP A 239 20.08 -3.31 8.83
CA ASP A 239 19.30 -3.78 7.69
C ASP A 239 19.67 -3.03 6.41
N LEU A 240 19.88 -1.71 6.52
CA LEU A 240 20.27 -0.86 5.40
C LEU A 240 21.63 -1.24 4.81
N GLU A 241 22.61 -1.59 5.67
CA GLU A 241 23.94 -2.03 5.22
C GLU A 241 23.86 -3.31 4.37
N GLN A 242 23.00 -4.24 4.77
CA GLN A 242 22.83 -5.55 4.12
C GLN A 242 21.84 -5.53 2.95
N SER A 243 21.01 -4.49 2.84
CA SER A 243 19.95 -4.40 1.85
C SER A 243 20.48 -4.07 0.46
N PRO A 244 19.95 -4.69 -0.61
CA PRO A 244 20.16 -4.25 -1.98
C PRO A 244 19.43 -2.93 -2.29
N GLN A 245 18.35 -2.61 -1.56
CA GLN A 245 17.59 -1.37 -1.76
C GLN A 245 18.38 -0.20 -1.17
N LYS A 246 18.51 0.86 -1.95
CA LYS A 246 19.24 2.06 -1.53
C LYS A 246 18.30 3.26 -1.56
N PRO A 247 18.03 3.87 -0.38
CA PRO A 247 17.32 5.14 -0.29
C PRO A 247 18.24 6.29 -0.75
N ASP A 248 17.65 7.38 -1.24
CA ASP A 248 18.36 8.62 -1.55
C ASP A 248 18.70 9.41 -0.29
N LEU A 249 17.89 9.23 0.78
CA LEU A 249 18.09 9.86 2.07
C LEU A 249 17.66 8.91 3.20
N VAL A 250 18.36 8.98 4.33
CA VAL A 250 17.99 8.30 5.59
C VAL A 250 17.86 9.34 6.68
N VAL A 251 16.75 9.32 7.42
CA VAL A 251 16.48 10.21 8.55
C VAL A 251 15.90 9.42 9.72
N ASN A 252 15.98 9.94 10.94
CA ASN A 252 15.39 9.25 12.08
C ASN A 252 13.86 9.27 12.05
N SER A 253 13.26 10.38 11.62
CA SER A 253 11.81 10.52 11.44
C SER A 253 11.51 11.58 10.37
N VAL A 254 10.25 11.68 9.96
CA VAL A 254 9.78 12.67 8.96
C VAL A 254 10.05 14.13 9.38
N ASP A 255 10.15 14.40 10.67
CA ASP A 255 10.44 15.74 11.20
C ASP A 255 11.76 16.31 10.68
N GLU A 256 12.77 15.46 10.44
CA GLU A 256 14.08 15.87 9.98
C GLU A 256 14.13 16.28 8.50
N MET A 257 13.09 15.95 7.72
CA MET A 257 13.09 16.20 6.26
C MET A 257 12.95 17.67 5.86
N LEU A 258 12.46 18.53 6.74
CA LEU A 258 12.18 19.95 6.46
C LEU A 258 12.92 20.91 7.40
N ARG A 259 14.05 20.47 7.96
CA ARG A 259 14.91 21.32 8.81
C ARG A 259 15.87 22.15 8.00
#